data_4d7ba81246e3f6dcd988565f857890dd
#
_entry.id   4d7ba81246e3f6dcd988565f857890dd
#
_cell.length_a   1.000
_cell.length_b   1.000
_cell.length_c   1.000
_cell.angle_alpha   90.00
_cell.angle_beta   90.00
_cell.angle_gamma   90.00
#
_symmetry.space_group_name_H-M   'P 1'
#
loop_
_entity.id
_entity.type
_entity.pdbx_description
1 polymer ?
#
loop_
_entity_poly.entity_id
_entity_poly.type
_entity_poly.pdbx_seq_one_letter_code
_entity_poly.pdbx_strand_id
1 'polypeptide(L)'
;MLACKKEEYETVNPKIVIRNETHDDVCTITEVTIAAFKTLEISSHTEQFIIEALRAANALTVSLVAEMDGRVIGHIAFSPVTISDGTLNWYGLGPVSVLPEYQRQGIGKALIKEGLSRLKDMNAQGCCLVGHPDYYRKFGFKNMSGLVLEGVPQEVFFALSFDGHTPQGTVAFHEGFKAKGQEREKPRDTSRIIQ
;
A
#
# COMPACT_ATOMS: atom_id res chain seq x y z
N MET A 1 6.16 38.46 19.26
CA MET A 1 4.82 37.96 18.94
C MET A 1 5.00 36.69 18.09
N LEU A 2 5.07 35.54 18.75
CA LEU A 2 5.17 34.25 18.03
C LEU A 2 3.75 33.80 17.60
N ALA A 3 3.52 33.76 16.33
CA ALA A 3 2.29 33.20 15.77
C ALA A 3 2.31 31.68 15.96
N CYS A 4 1.46 31.19 16.86
CA CYS A 4 1.20 29.76 17.04
C CYS A 4 0.51 29.25 15.79
N LYS A 5 1.22 28.46 14.95
CA LYS A 5 0.61 27.72 13.86
C LYS A 5 -0.33 26.69 14.49
N LYS A 6 -1.63 26.88 14.36
CA LYS A 6 -2.62 25.84 14.59
C LYS A 6 -2.35 24.71 13.60
N GLU A 7 -1.81 23.59 14.07
CA GLU A 7 -1.91 22.33 13.35
C GLU A 7 -3.40 21.97 13.28
N GLU A 8 -3.97 22.06 12.09
CA GLU A 8 -5.30 21.51 11.82
C GLU A 8 -5.21 19.98 11.96
N TYR A 9 -5.59 19.48 13.13
CA TYR A 9 -5.90 18.06 13.30
C TYR A 9 -7.18 17.78 12.51
N GLU A 10 -7.03 17.26 11.29
CA GLU A 10 -8.15 16.63 10.59
C GLU A 10 -8.65 15.50 11.50
N THR A 11 -9.80 15.71 12.12
CA THR A 11 -10.45 14.70 12.94
C THR A 11 -10.93 13.57 12.03
N VAL A 12 -10.25 12.42 12.12
CA VAL A 12 -10.79 11.16 11.59
C VAL A 12 -12.13 10.93 12.28
N ASN A 13 -13.15 10.56 11.53
CA ASN A 13 -14.48 10.25 12.09
C ASN A 13 -14.31 9.32 13.30
N PRO A 14 -14.83 9.65 14.50
CA PRO A 14 -14.63 8.87 15.73
C PRO A 14 -15.15 7.43 15.65
N LYS A 15 -15.92 7.09 14.63
CA LYS A 15 -16.45 5.74 14.39
C LYS A 15 -15.52 4.84 13.55
N ILE A 16 -14.36 5.35 13.08
CA ILE A 16 -13.43 4.56 12.28
C ILE A 16 -12.45 3.85 13.19
N VAL A 17 -12.36 2.53 13.05
CA VAL A 17 -11.40 1.65 13.73
C VAL A 17 -10.38 1.14 12.72
N ILE A 18 -9.09 1.29 13.03
CA ILE A 18 -8.02 0.64 12.26
C ILE A 18 -7.59 -0.61 13.04
N ARG A 19 -7.67 -1.77 12.39
CA ARG A 19 -7.30 -3.05 12.99
C ARG A 19 -6.58 -3.95 12.00
N ASN A 20 -5.94 -5.00 12.50
CA ASN A 20 -5.41 -6.05 11.62
C ASN A 20 -6.56 -6.69 10.80
N GLU A 21 -6.23 -7.08 9.57
CA GLU A 21 -7.15 -7.91 8.80
C GLU A 21 -7.37 -9.26 9.48
N THR A 22 -8.53 -9.85 9.25
CA THR A 22 -8.86 -11.23 9.59
C THR A 22 -9.14 -12.02 8.31
N HIS A 23 -9.27 -13.33 8.42
CA HIS A 23 -9.62 -14.17 7.28
C HIS A 23 -10.95 -13.76 6.63
N ASP A 24 -11.91 -13.31 7.43
CA ASP A 24 -13.24 -12.91 6.94
C ASP A 24 -13.22 -11.61 6.13
N ASP A 25 -12.15 -10.81 6.26
CA ASP A 25 -12.02 -9.54 5.53
C ASP A 25 -11.51 -9.73 4.08
N VAL A 26 -10.95 -10.91 3.74
CA VAL A 26 -10.23 -11.12 2.47
C VAL A 26 -11.05 -10.77 1.24
N CYS A 27 -12.31 -11.22 1.18
CA CYS A 27 -13.20 -10.90 0.05
C CYS A 27 -13.49 -9.40 -0.01
N THR A 28 -13.79 -8.78 1.14
CA THR A 28 -14.11 -7.35 1.22
C THR A 28 -12.88 -6.48 0.87
N ILE A 29 -11.68 -6.88 1.29
CA ILE A 29 -10.43 -6.21 0.90
C ILE A 29 -10.27 -6.20 -0.63
N THR A 30 -10.55 -7.33 -1.28
CA THR A 30 -10.52 -7.43 -2.75
C THR A 30 -11.49 -6.45 -3.39
N GLU A 31 -12.75 -6.41 -2.91
CA GLU A 31 -13.79 -5.50 -3.43
C GLU A 31 -13.41 -4.02 -3.23
N VAL A 32 -12.95 -3.65 -2.01
CA VAL A 32 -12.50 -2.30 -1.69
C VAL A 32 -11.34 -1.88 -2.58
N THR A 33 -10.39 -2.80 -2.82
CA THR A 33 -9.23 -2.51 -3.67
C THR A 33 -9.65 -2.30 -5.11
N ILE A 34 -10.47 -3.18 -5.68
CA ILE A 34 -11.00 -3.02 -7.04
C ILE A 34 -11.74 -1.68 -7.18
N ALA A 35 -12.62 -1.35 -6.22
CA ALA A 35 -13.39 -0.12 -6.26
C ALA A 35 -12.51 1.13 -6.18
N ALA A 36 -11.48 1.11 -5.30
CA ALA A 36 -10.58 2.24 -5.10
C ALA A 36 -9.72 2.55 -6.33
N PHE A 37 -9.28 1.51 -7.05
CA PHE A 37 -8.39 1.66 -8.21
C PHE A 37 -9.12 1.75 -9.55
N LYS A 38 -10.42 1.49 -9.61
CA LYS A 38 -11.22 1.44 -10.84
C LYS A 38 -11.10 2.71 -11.70
N THR A 39 -10.98 3.87 -11.09
CA THR A 39 -10.96 5.17 -11.77
C THR A 39 -9.56 5.77 -11.90
N LEU A 40 -8.51 5.09 -11.44
CA LEU A 40 -7.15 5.57 -11.49
C LEU A 40 -6.49 5.18 -12.83
N GLU A 41 -6.34 6.14 -13.74
CA GLU A 41 -5.74 5.93 -15.06
C GLU A 41 -4.30 5.40 -15.02
N ILE A 42 -3.55 5.71 -13.95
CA ILE A 42 -2.18 5.25 -13.76
C ILE A 42 -2.09 3.82 -13.19
N SER A 43 -3.21 3.25 -12.75
CA SER A 43 -3.28 1.89 -12.21
C SER A 43 -3.35 0.86 -13.34
N SER A 44 -2.66 -0.26 -13.13
CA SER A 44 -2.82 -1.45 -14.01
C SER A 44 -4.03 -2.29 -13.63
N HIS A 45 -4.81 -1.89 -12.61
CA HIS A 45 -5.96 -2.63 -12.04
C HIS A 45 -5.61 -4.05 -11.59
N THR A 46 -4.40 -4.23 -11.07
CA THR A 46 -3.86 -5.51 -10.59
C THR A 46 -3.62 -5.53 -9.09
N GLU A 47 -3.96 -4.46 -8.38
CA GLU A 47 -3.64 -4.25 -6.97
C GLU A 47 -4.23 -5.33 -6.06
N GLN A 48 -5.43 -5.85 -6.37
CA GLN A 48 -6.04 -6.97 -5.66
C GLN A 48 -5.21 -8.26 -5.80
N PHE A 49 -4.63 -8.50 -6.97
CA PHE A 49 -3.79 -9.69 -7.21
C PHE A 49 -2.44 -9.57 -6.50
N ILE A 50 -1.92 -8.35 -6.35
CA ILE A 50 -0.73 -8.08 -5.53
C ILE A 50 -0.99 -8.50 -4.09
N ILE A 51 -2.11 -8.08 -3.50
CA ILE A 51 -2.47 -8.42 -2.11
C ILE A 51 -2.64 -9.94 -1.96
N GLU A 52 -3.34 -10.58 -2.90
CA GLU A 52 -3.53 -12.04 -2.91
C GLU A 52 -2.20 -12.79 -2.99
N ALA A 53 -1.30 -12.38 -3.88
CA ALA A 53 0.01 -13.00 -4.05
C ALA A 53 0.90 -12.82 -2.80
N LEU A 54 0.91 -11.62 -2.21
CA LEU A 54 1.64 -11.35 -0.98
C LEU A 54 1.09 -12.21 0.19
N ARG A 55 -0.23 -12.36 0.28
CA ARG A 55 -0.88 -13.20 1.30
C ARG A 55 -0.52 -14.67 1.11
N ALA A 56 -0.61 -15.19 -0.12
CA ALA A 56 -0.26 -16.58 -0.45
C ALA A 56 1.21 -16.90 -0.16
N ALA A 57 2.10 -15.92 -0.31
CA ALA A 57 3.53 -16.04 0.00
C ALA A 57 3.87 -15.80 1.48
N ASN A 58 2.87 -15.55 2.36
CA ASN A 58 3.08 -15.11 3.76
C ASN A 58 3.97 -13.85 3.86
N ALA A 59 3.93 -12.99 2.86
CA ALA A 59 4.73 -11.77 2.78
C ALA A 59 3.96 -10.50 3.23
N LEU A 60 2.71 -10.60 3.63
CA LEU A 60 1.97 -9.51 4.26
C LEU A 60 2.44 -9.35 5.71
N THR A 61 3.46 -8.50 5.92
CA THR A 61 4.00 -8.25 7.26
C THR A 61 3.04 -7.43 8.12
N VAL A 62 2.46 -6.39 7.54
CA VAL A 62 1.39 -5.60 8.14
C VAL A 62 0.27 -5.49 7.11
N SER A 63 -0.93 -5.89 7.51
CA SER A 63 -2.15 -5.76 6.72
C SER A 63 -3.26 -5.25 7.62
N LEU A 64 -3.72 -4.02 7.33
CA LEU A 64 -4.68 -3.31 8.17
C LEU A 64 -5.92 -2.95 7.36
N VAL A 65 -7.06 -3.04 8.03
CA VAL A 65 -8.34 -2.55 7.51
C VAL A 65 -8.80 -1.33 8.29
N ALA A 66 -9.46 -0.41 7.59
CA ALA A 66 -10.26 0.64 8.19
C ALA A 66 -11.71 0.16 8.20
N GLU A 67 -12.28 0.05 9.39
CA GLU A 67 -13.67 -0.37 9.61
C GLU A 67 -14.51 0.80 10.13
N MET A 68 -15.69 0.94 9.60
CA MET A 68 -16.69 1.89 10.06
C MET A 68 -18.05 1.19 10.18
N ASP A 69 -18.66 1.26 11.36
CA ASP A 69 -19.95 0.64 11.66
C ASP A 69 -20.03 -0.85 11.23
N GLY A 70 -18.93 -1.62 11.44
CA GLY A 70 -18.81 -3.03 11.10
C GLY A 70 -18.51 -3.34 9.63
N ARG A 71 -18.32 -2.32 8.78
CA ARG A 71 -17.97 -2.47 7.36
C ARG A 71 -16.54 -2.06 7.11
N VAL A 72 -15.76 -2.91 6.42
CA VAL A 72 -14.43 -2.56 5.92
C VAL A 72 -14.58 -1.58 4.75
N ILE A 73 -13.94 -0.40 4.88
CA ILE A 73 -14.01 0.71 3.92
C ILE A 73 -12.64 1.11 3.37
N GLY A 74 -11.56 0.53 3.89
CA GLY A 74 -10.20 0.79 3.42
C GLY A 74 -9.25 -0.31 3.84
N HIS A 75 -8.11 -0.40 3.16
CA HIS A 75 -7.08 -1.39 3.41
C HIS A 75 -5.70 -0.81 3.09
N ILE A 76 -4.66 -1.30 3.79
CA ILE A 76 -3.26 -1.03 3.50
C ILE A 76 -2.43 -2.28 3.76
N ALA A 77 -1.45 -2.51 2.89
CA ALA A 77 -0.50 -3.61 3.01
C ALA A 77 0.94 -3.11 3.11
N PHE A 78 1.76 -3.86 3.86
CA PHE A 78 3.21 -3.70 3.88
C PHE A 78 3.85 -5.09 3.73
N SER A 79 4.92 -5.15 2.94
CA SER A 79 5.66 -6.38 2.68
C SER A 79 7.17 -6.12 2.70
N PRO A 80 8.01 -7.15 2.96
CA PRO A 80 9.45 -6.97 2.92
C PRO A 80 9.94 -6.52 1.54
N VAL A 81 10.97 -5.70 1.54
CA VAL A 81 11.78 -5.40 0.35
C VAL A 81 13.21 -5.84 0.58
N THR A 82 13.96 -6.09 -0.49
CA THR A 82 15.40 -6.30 -0.44
C THR A 82 16.11 -5.07 -0.98
N ILE A 83 17.29 -4.78 -0.42
CA ILE A 83 18.16 -3.69 -0.87
C ILE A 83 19.53 -4.27 -1.20
N SER A 84 20.10 -3.87 -2.33
CA SER A 84 21.30 -4.52 -2.88
C SER A 84 22.55 -4.32 -2.03
N ASP A 85 22.58 -3.36 -1.11
CA ASP A 85 23.67 -3.16 -0.14
C ASP A 85 23.60 -4.12 1.07
N GLY A 86 22.58 -4.96 1.14
CA GLY A 86 22.36 -5.92 2.24
C GLY A 86 21.63 -5.35 3.45
N THR A 87 21.16 -4.10 3.39
CA THR A 87 20.33 -3.52 4.47
C THR A 87 19.04 -4.32 4.65
N LEU A 88 18.73 -4.68 5.90
CA LEU A 88 17.60 -5.52 6.28
C LEU A 88 16.46 -4.69 6.91
N ASN A 89 15.33 -5.33 7.17
CA ASN A 89 14.17 -4.77 7.87
C ASN A 89 13.60 -3.51 7.22
N TRP A 90 13.62 -3.46 5.90
CA TRP A 90 12.92 -2.47 5.10
C TRP A 90 11.66 -3.06 4.47
N TYR A 91 10.64 -2.22 4.34
CA TYR A 91 9.32 -2.65 3.88
C TYR A 91 8.80 -1.76 2.76
N GLY A 92 8.09 -2.35 1.81
CA GLY A 92 7.32 -1.65 0.80
C GLY A 92 5.91 -1.38 1.30
N LEU A 93 5.44 -0.14 1.16
CA LEU A 93 4.08 0.25 1.42
C LEU A 93 3.26 0.15 0.14
N GLY A 94 2.22 -0.63 0.18
CA GLY A 94 1.25 -0.75 -0.89
C GLY A 94 0.71 -2.16 -1.11
N PRO A 95 -0.47 -2.25 -1.70
CA PRO A 95 -1.40 -1.16 -2.04
C PRO A 95 -2.06 -0.49 -0.83
N VAL A 96 -2.52 0.75 -1.02
CA VAL A 96 -3.43 1.43 -0.08
C VAL A 96 -4.72 1.79 -0.82
N SER A 97 -5.85 1.38 -0.29
CA SER A 97 -7.16 1.55 -0.89
C SER A 97 -8.17 2.10 0.11
N VAL A 98 -9.07 2.95 -0.38
CA VAL A 98 -10.22 3.46 0.36
C VAL A 98 -11.39 3.52 -0.63
N LEU A 99 -12.56 3.03 -0.23
CA LEU A 99 -13.77 3.12 -1.05
C LEU A 99 -13.99 4.56 -1.54
N PRO A 100 -14.37 4.77 -2.81
CA PRO A 100 -14.50 6.11 -3.41
C PRO A 100 -15.34 7.08 -2.57
N GLU A 101 -16.47 6.61 -2.02
CA GLU A 101 -17.40 7.40 -1.21
C GLU A 101 -16.83 7.82 0.16
N TYR A 102 -15.73 7.19 0.60
CA TYR A 102 -15.04 7.47 1.87
C TYR A 102 -13.68 8.15 1.68
N GLN A 103 -13.28 8.42 0.44
CA GLN A 103 -12.02 9.13 0.16
C GLN A 103 -12.05 10.57 0.64
N ARG A 104 -10.86 11.18 0.82
CA ARG A 104 -10.66 12.57 1.29
C ARG A 104 -11.20 12.87 2.69
N GLN A 105 -11.54 11.84 3.47
CA GLN A 105 -12.01 11.94 4.86
C GLN A 105 -10.92 11.53 5.88
N GLY A 106 -9.65 11.48 5.48
CA GLY A 106 -8.52 11.16 6.36
C GLY A 106 -8.24 9.66 6.55
N ILE A 107 -9.06 8.75 6.00
CA ILE A 107 -8.94 7.29 6.22
C ILE A 107 -7.60 6.75 5.71
N GLY A 108 -7.21 7.08 4.49
CA GLY A 108 -5.91 6.67 3.95
C GLY A 108 -4.73 7.19 4.78
N LYS A 109 -4.85 8.41 5.31
CA LYS A 109 -3.86 9.00 6.23
C LYS A 109 -3.78 8.21 7.55
N ALA A 110 -4.93 7.81 8.11
CA ALA A 110 -4.99 7.00 9.33
C ALA A 110 -4.36 5.62 9.12
N LEU A 111 -4.70 4.93 8.02
CA LEU A 111 -4.10 3.64 7.65
C LEU A 111 -2.58 3.72 7.51
N ILE A 112 -2.06 4.74 6.81
CA ILE A 112 -0.61 4.94 6.65
C ILE A 112 0.06 5.19 8.00
N LYS A 113 -0.48 6.09 8.83
CA LYS A 113 0.09 6.39 10.15
C LYS A 113 0.13 5.16 11.04
N GLU A 114 -0.97 4.42 11.13
CA GLU A 114 -1.02 3.19 11.92
C GLU A 114 -0.06 2.13 11.38
N GLY A 115 -0.01 1.91 10.06
CA GLY A 115 0.91 0.96 9.45
C GLY A 115 2.39 1.31 9.71
N LEU A 116 2.77 2.59 9.59
CA LEU A 116 4.12 3.05 9.93
C LEU A 116 4.42 2.89 11.43
N SER A 117 3.43 3.07 12.32
CA SER A 117 3.59 2.80 13.76
C SER A 117 3.87 1.32 14.00
N ARG A 118 3.08 0.41 13.39
CA ARG A 118 3.30 -1.03 13.51
C ARG A 118 4.69 -1.46 13.04
N LEU A 119 5.17 -0.91 11.92
CA LEU A 119 6.53 -1.21 11.45
C LEU A 119 7.59 -0.77 12.47
N LYS A 120 7.44 0.41 13.08
CA LYS A 120 8.36 0.89 14.12
C LYS A 120 8.35 0.00 15.36
N ASP A 121 7.16 -0.45 15.79
CA ASP A 121 7.01 -1.36 16.94
C ASP A 121 7.68 -2.73 16.68
N MET A 122 7.83 -3.10 15.40
CA MET A 122 8.55 -4.29 14.94
C MET A 122 10.06 -4.06 14.74
N ASN A 123 10.59 -2.89 15.11
CA ASN A 123 11.98 -2.49 14.88
C ASN A 123 12.37 -2.47 13.38
N ALA A 124 11.44 -2.14 12.49
CA ALA A 124 11.76 -1.87 11.10
C ALA A 124 12.73 -0.69 11.00
N GLN A 125 13.65 -0.74 10.03
CA GLN A 125 14.62 0.34 9.80
C GLN A 125 14.10 1.38 8.82
N GLY A 126 13.14 1.02 7.97
CA GLY A 126 12.55 1.97 7.05
C GLY A 126 11.43 1.39 6.18
N CYS A 127 10.87 2.28 5.38
CA CYS A 127 9.78 1.98 4.47
C CYS A 127 9.95 2.74 3.15
N CYS A 128 9.60 2.11 2.03
CA CYS A 128 9.61 2.75 0.72
C CYS A 128 8.32 2.50 -0.04
N LEU A 129 8.06 3.33 -1.05
CA LEU A 129 6.84 3.25 -1.86
C LEU A 129 7.00 3.96 -3.21
N VAL A 130 6.09 3.67 -4.12
CA VAL A 130 5.87 4.44 -5.33
C VAL A 130 4.54 5.18 -5.20
N GLY A 131 4.54 6.50 -5.44
CA GLY A 131 3.30 7.26 -5.31
C GLY A 131 3.43 8.76 -5.60
N HIS A 132 2.33 9.48 -5.38
CA HIS A 132 2.26 10.91 -5.70
C HIS A 132 3.05 11.75 -4.67
N PRO A 133 3.96 12.64 -5.11
CA PRO A 133 4.83 13.43 -4.23
C PRO A 133 4.08 14.20 -3.15
N ASP A 134 3.04 14.94 -3.53
CA ASP A 134 2.31 15.82 -2.60
C ASP A 134 1.53 15.07 -1.54
N TYR A 135 1.31 13.76 -1.76
CA TYR A 135 0.61 12.93 -0.79
C TYR A 135 1.55 12.34 0.25
N TYR A 136 2.71 11.79 -0.16
CA TYR A 136 3.57 11.03 0.74
C TYR A 136 4.60 11.86 1.50
N ARG A 137 5.00 13.04 0.99
CA ARG A 137 5.93 13.94 1.70
C ARG A 137 5.44 14.38 3.07
N LYS A 138 4.13 14.52 3.27
CA LYS A 138 3.53 14.88 4.58
C LYS A 138 3.67 13.81 5.66
N PHE A 139 4.06 12.60 5.30
CA PHE A 139 4.39 11.51 6.23
C PHE A 139 5.89 11.41 6.50
N GLY A 140 6.70 12.30 5.92
CA GLY A 140 8.15 12.29 6.07
C GLY A 140 8.90 11.51 5.00
N PHE A 141 8.20 10.93 4.03
CA PHE A 141 8.84 10.26 2.90
C PHE A 141 9.59 11.26 2.02
N LYS A 142 10.77 10.86 1.54
CA LYS A 142 11.66 11.67 0.72
C LYS A 142 12.20 10.85 -0.46
N ASN A 143 12.59 11.53 -1.52
CA ASN A 143 13.45 10.92 -2.53
C ASN A 143 14.85 10.80 -1.93
N MET A 144 15.43 9.61 -1.94
CA MET A 144 16.79 9.33 -1.47
C MET A 144 17.66 9.02 -2.68
N SER A 145 18.64 9.89 -3.00
CA SER A 145 19.43 9.81 -4.23
C SER A 145 20.25 8.52 -4.37
N GLY A 146 20.57 7.89 -3.22
CA GLY A 146 21.33 6.63 -3.21
C GLY A 146 20.47 5.38 -3.30
N LEU A 147 19.15 5.50 -3.28
CA LEU A 147 18.22 4.39 -3.28
C LEU A 147 17.36 4.44 -4.54
N VAL A 148 17.39 3.37 -5.33
CA VAL A 148 16.78 3.32 -6.66
C VAL A 148 15.82 2.13 -6.76
N LEU A 149 14.69 2.31 -7.42
CA LEU A 149 13.81 1.24 -7.87
C LEU A 149 13.88 1.17 -9.40
N GLU A 150 14.39 0.05 -9.93
CA GLU A 150 14.59 -0.10 -11.38
C GLU A 150 13.27 0.06 -12.15
N GLY A 151 13.32 0.81 -13.25
CA GLY A 151 12.17 1.07 -14.11
C GLY A 151 11.16 2.09 -13.57
N VAL A 152 11.44 2.70 -12.40
CA VAL A 152 10.57 3.70 -11.79
C VAL A 152 11.29 5.05 -11.72
N PRO A 153 10.67 6.15 -12.21
CA PRO A 153 11.22 7.49 -12.07
C PRO A 153 11.47 7.85 -10.60
N GLN A 154 12.65 8.47 -10.35
CA GLN A 154 13.07 8.80 -8.98
C GLN A 154 12.10 9.76 -8.27
N GLU A 155 11.43 10.63 -9.00
CA GLU A 155 10.49 11.63 -8.47
C GLU A 155 9.22 11.03 -7.86
N VAL A 156 8.88 9.79 -8.21
CA VAL A 156 7.72 9.06 -7.65
C VAL A 156 8.12 7.91 -6.72
N PHE A 157 9.41 7.65 -6.56
CA PHE A 157 9.93 6.67 -5.60
C PHE A 157 10.35 7.37 -4.32
N PHE A 158 9.79 6.95 -3.20
CA PHE A 158 9.97 7.57 -1.90
C PHE A 158 10.41 6.56 -0.86
N ALA A 159 11.22 7.03 0.08
CA ALA A 159 11.67 6.26 1.22
C ALA A 159 11.61 7.07 2.52
N LEU A 160 11.44 6.38 3.64
CA LEU A 160 11.41 6.90 5.00
C LEU A 160 12.26 6.00 5.88
N SER A 161 13.38 6.52 6.37
CA SER A 161 14.19 5.87 7.39
C SER A 161 13.62 6.13 8.77
N PHE A 162 13.59 5.13 9.64
CA PHE A 162 13.12 5.25 11.01
C PHE A 162 14.25 5.49 12.02
N ASP A 163 15.47 5.07 11.67
CA ASP A 163 16.67 5.18 12.51
C ASP A 163 17.67 6.25 12.02
N GLY A 164 17.34 6.91 10.90
CA GLY A 164 18.20 7.91 10.26
C GLY A 164 19.26 7.32 9.31
N HIS A 165 19.42 5.99 9.26
CA HIS A 165 20.30 5.35 8.27
C HIS A 165 19.66 5.41 6.88
N THR A 166 20.45 5.78 5.88
CA THR A 166 20.00 5.81 4.48
C THR A 166 20.71 4.71 3.72
N PRO A 167 20.03 3.63 3.33
CA PRO A 167 20.62 2.56 2.53
C PRO A 167 20.97 3.05 1.13
N GLN A 168 21.83 2.30 0.46
CA GLN A 168 22.34 2.60 -0.87
C GLN A 168 22.10 1.42 -1.81
N GLY A 169 21.74 1.70 -3.05
CA GLY A 169 21.61 0.70 -4.09
C GLY A 169 20.19 0.50 -4.60
N THR A 170 19.93 -0.69 -5.14
CA THR A 170 18.66 -1.01 -5.78
C THR A 170 17.72 -1.68 -4.81
N VAL A 171 16.48 -1.18 -4.75
CA VAL A 171 15.37 -1.80 -4.02
C VAL A 171 14.67 -2.80 -4.94
N ALA A 172 14.35 -3.97 -4.41
CA ALA A 172 13.44 -4.90 -5.05
C ALA A 172 12.25 -5.17 -4.14
N PHE A 173 11.05 -4.86 -4.62
CA PHE A 173 9.80 -5.26 -3.98
C PHE A 173 9.60 -6.77 -4.11
N HIS A 174 8.82 -7.35 -3.20
CA HIS A 174 8.46 -8.77 -3.26
C HIS A 174 7.87 -9.12 -4.63
N GLU A 175 8.15 -10.32 -5.13
CA GLU A 175 7.68 -10.77 -6.46
C GLU A 175 6.16 -10.70 -6.64
N GLY A 176 5.39 -10.78 -5.56
CA GLY A 176 3.94 -10.60 -5.54
C GLY A 176 3.48 -9.27 -6.15
N PHE A 177 4.34 -8.24 -6.20
CA PHE A 177 4.03 -6.97 -6.89
C PHE A 177 3.96 -7.10 -8.41
N LYS A 178 4.44 -8.21 -8.97
CA LYS A 178 4.34 -8.54 -10.40
C LYS A 178 3.07 -9.33 -10.74
N ALA A 179 2.24 -9.65 -9.75
CA ALA A 179 1.03 -10.45 -9.94
C ALA A 179 0.07 -9.72 -10.88
N LYS A 180 -0.39 -10.47 -11.88
CA LYS A 180 -1.45 -10.08 -12.82
C LYS A 180 -2.56 -11.10 -12.70
N GLY A 181 -3.83 -10.68 -12.84
CA GLY A 181 -4.93 -11.63 -12.87
C GLY A 181 -4.71 -12.68 -13.97
N GLN A 182 -5.11 -13.92 -13.70
CA GLN A 182 -5.19 -14.89 -14.77
C GLN A 182 -6.17 -14.34 -15.82
N GLU A 183 -5.72 -14.20 -17.06
CA GLU A 183 -6.65 -14.00 -18.17
C GLU A 183 -7.63 -15.17 -18.11
N ARG A 184 -8.90 -14.90 -17.80
CA ARG A 184 -9.94 -15.92 -17.94
C ARG A 184 -9.92 -16.32 -19.41
N GLU A 185 -9.44 -17.54 -19.70
CA GLU A 185 -9.63 -18.11 -21.03
C GLU A 185 -11.10 -17.93 -21.39
N LYS A 186 -11.36 -17.19 -22.48
CA LYS A 186 -12.73 -17.11 -23.02
C LYS A 186 -13.17 -18.54 -23.25
N PRO A 187 -14.38 -18.93 -22.82
CA PRO A 187 -14.92 -20.26 -23.13
C PRO A 187 -14.72 -20.51 -24.62
N ARG A 188 -14.06 -21.61 -24.97
CA ARG A 188 -13.94 -22.00 -26.37
C ARG A 188 -15.35 -22.14 -26.91
N ASP A 189 -15.67 -21.33 -27.91
CA ASP A 189 -16.93 -21.41 -28.62
C ASP A 189 -17.01 -22.82 -29.29
N THR A 190 -17.73 -23.73 -28.63
CA THR A 190 -17.97 -25.08 -29.09
C THR A 190 -19.09 -25.14 -30.12
N SER A 191 -19.58 -24.00 -30.66
CA SER A 191 -20.68 -23.97 -31.63
C SER A 191 -20.32 -24.39 -33.08
N ARG A 192 -19.10 -24.94 -33.31
CA ARG A 192 -18.67 -25.40 -34.66
C ARG A 192 -18.38 -26.89 -34.73
N ILE A 193 -19.13 -27.74 -34.06
CA ILE A 193 -19.10 -29.18 -34.33
C ILE A 193 -20.53 -29.68 -34.45
N ILE A 194 -21.22 -29.31 -35.50
CA ILE A 194 -22.34 -30.10 -36.12
C ILE A 194 -22.39 -29.68 -37.59
N GLN A 195 -21.67 -30.39 -38.41
CA GLN A 195 -22.04 -30.72 -39.81
C GLN A 195 -21.53 -32.11 -40.11
#